data_17780050385e6db5f4e4e4c4b494b66e
#
_entry.id   17780050385e6db5f4e4e4c4b494b66e
#
_cell.length_a   1.000
_cell.length_b   1.000
_cell.length_c   1.000
_cell.angle_alpha   90.00
_cell.angle_beta   90.00
_cell.angle_gamma   90.00
#
_symmetry.space_group_name_H-M   'P 1'
#
loop_
_entity.id
_entity.type
_entity.pdbx_description
1 polymer ?
#
loop_
_entity_poly.entity_id
_entity_poly.type
_entity_poly.pdbx_seq_one_letter_code
_entity_poly.pdbx_strand_id
1 'polypeptide(L)'
;MAARKSEYQTRQRSEILAVLRAHAGQHFSVATLAKELKRSGLSVGTTTIYRQLEKLIGEGLVAKFLTGIGSPACFAYLQDGADEDVHCRCVKCGTLFHIHCDEMTHMERHLLEKHHYQIDLHRTVLYGLCEKCLEEGEEETR
;
A
#
# COMPACT_ATOMS: atom_id res chain seq x y z
N MET A 1 8.95 32.77 -10.90
CA MET A 1 9.52 31.79 -9.94
C MET A 1 8.51 30.79 -9.39
N ALA A 2 7.27 31.19 -9.14
CA ALA A 2 6.22 30.27 -8.71
C ALA A 2 5.94 29.15 -9.74
N ALA A 3 6.03 29.45 -11.04
CA ALA A 3 5.81 28.51 -12.11
C ALA A 3 6.83 27.35 -12.12
N ARG A 4 8.11 27.64 -11.88
CA ARG A 4 9.16 26.63 -11.87
C ARG A 4 9.02 25.66 -10.68
N LYS A 5 8.65 26.17 -9.53
CA LYS A 5 8.42 25.36 -8.33
C LYS A 5 7.21 24.44 -8.53
N SER A 6 6.16 24.96 -9.15
CA SER A 6 4.95 24.18 -9.47
C SER A 6 5.25 23.08 -10.49
N GLU A 7 6.02 23.40 -11.54
CA GLU A 7 6.42 22.42 -12.57
C GLU A 7 7.30 21.31 -11.98
N TYR A 8 8.22 21.66 -11.09
CA TYR A 8 9.09 20.70 -10.42
C TYR A 8 8.29 19.77 -9.52
N GLN A 9 7.36 20.31 -8.74
CA GLN A 9 6.47 19.51 -7.89
C GLN A 9 5.58 18.58 -8.71
N THR A 10 5.05 19.07 -9.84
CA THR A 10 4.23 18.27 -10.76
C THR A 10 5.03 17.13 -11.35
N ARG A 11 6.28 17.38 -11.73
CA ARG A 11 7.18 16.36 -12.26
C ARG A 11 7.48 15.29 -11.21
N GLN A 12 7.79 15.69 -9.98
CA GLN A 12 8.03 14.76 -8.88
C GLN A 12 6.82 13.87 -8.63
N ARG A 13 5.62 14.47 -8.59
CA ARG A 13 4.37 13.74 -8.42
C ARG A 13 4.15 12.74 -9.54
N SER A 14 4.33 13.17 -10.79
CA SER A 14 4.16 12.32 -11.96
C SER A 14 5.12 11.14 -11.97
N GLU A 15 6.38 11.36 -11.62
CA GLU A 15 7.40 10.31 -11.58
C GLU A 15 7.13 9.30 -10.46
N ILE A 16 6.73 9.78 -9.28
CA ILE A 16 6.37 8.91 -8.15
C ILE A 16 5.18 8.04 -8.54
N LEU A 17 4.15 8.65 -9.11
CA LEU A 17 2.95 7.93 -9.54
C LEU A 17 3.27 6.93 -10.64
N ALA A 18 4.15 7.29 -11.58
CA ALA A 18 4.57 6.41 -12.67
C ALA A 18 5.27 5.15 -12.14
N VAL A 19 6.17 5.30 -11.16
CA VAL A 19 6.86 4.17 -10.54
C VAL A 19 5.85 3.24 -9.85
N LEU A 20 4.95 3.80 -9.05
CA LEU A 20 3.95 3.02 -8.34
C LEU A 20 2.99 2.32 -9.30
N ARG A 21 2.59 3.00 -10.35
CA ARG A 21 1.68 2.45 -11.38
C ARG A 21 2.34 1.33 -12.18
N ALA A 22 3.61 1.51 -12.55
CA ALA A 22 4.37 0.50 -13.30
C ALA A 22 4.56 -0.79 -12.49
N HIS A 23 4.57 -0.69 -11.17
CA HIS A 23 4.71 -1.83 -10.25
C HIS A 23 3.44 -2.03 -9.43
N ALA A 24 2.29 -1.90 -10.07
CA ALA A 24 0.99 -2.08 -9.43
C ALA A 24 0.91 -3.46 -8.75
N GLY A 25 0.42 -3.48 -7.52
CA GLY A 25 0.37 -4.69 -6.71
C GLY A 25 1.58 -4.87 -5.81
N GLN A 26 2.65 -4.10 -6.01
CA GLN A 26 3.82 -4.12 -5.14
C GLN A 26 3.74 -3.01 -4.09
N HIS A 27 4.32 -3.28 -2.93
CA HIS A 27 4.39 -2.32 -1.83
C HIS A 27 5.79 -1.73 -1.75
N PHE A 28 5.86 -0.42 -1.65
CA PHE A 28 7.12 0.32 -1.59
C PHE A 28 7.26 1.06 -0.28
N SER A 29 8.41 0.92 0.38
CA SER A 29 8.81 1.86 1.42
C SER A 29 9.32 3.13 0.74
N VAL A 30 9.43 4.23 1.49
CA VAL A 30 9.97 5.48 0.95
C VAL A 30 11.41 5.27 0.46
N ALA A 31 12.21 4.49 1.19
CA ALA A 31 13.59 4.19 0.80
C ALA A 31 13.67 3.47 -0.54
N THR A 32 12.82 2.45 -0.74
CA THR A 32 12.77 1.70 -1.99
C THR A 32 12.29 2.58 -3.14
N LEU A 33 11.29 3.41 -2.88
CA LEU A 33 10.75 4.33 -3.87
C LEU A 33 11.82 5.36 -4.29
N ALA A 34 12.60 5.87 -3.34
CA ALA A 34 13.70 6.78 -3.63
C ALA A 34 14.74 6.15 -4.55
N LYS A 35 15.07 4.87 -4.34
CA LYS A 35 16.00 4.12 -5.19
C LYS A 35 15.47 3.97 -6.61
N GLU A 36 14.19 3.63 -6.75
CA GLU A 36 13.58 3.49 -8.08
C GLU A 36 13.52 4.81 -8.83
N LEU A 37 13.23 5.91 -8.14
CA LEU A 37 13.25 7.25 -8.72
C LEU A 37 14.66 7.63 -9.20
N LYS A 38 15.67 7.27 -8.42
CA LYS A 38 17.07 7.55 -8.75
C LYS A 38 17.49 6.77 -10.01
N ARG A 39 17.00 5.55 -10.19
CA ARG A 39 17.22 4.78 -11.42
C ARG A 39 16.65 5.47 -12.64
N SER A 40 15.52 6.16 -12.48
CA SER A 40 14.90 6.95 -13.54
C SER A 40 15.56 8.29 -13.76
N GLY A 41 16.62 8.60 -13.02
CA GLY A 41 17.36 9.85 -13.14
C GLY A 41 16.83 10.99 -12.30
N LEU A 42 15.91 10.72 -11.37
CA LEU A 42 15.31 11.73 -10.51
C LEU A 42 15.73 11.51 -9.06
N SER A 43 16.49 12.45 -8.51
CA SER A 43 16.89 12.43 -7.11
C SER A 43 15.88 13.26 -6.31
N VAL A 44 15.12 12.58 -5.42
CA VAL A 44 14.09 13.22 -4.61
C VAL A 44 14.36 12.90 -3.14
N GLY A 45 14.31 13.93 -2.29
CA GLY A 45 14.48 13.75 -0.85
C GLY A 45 13.30 13.02 -0.22
N THR A 46 13.56 12.29 0.85
CA THR A 46 12.54 11.49 1.54
C THR A 46 11.36 12.32 2.02
N THR A 47 11.63 13.53 2.54
CA THR A 47 10.57 14.44 2.99
C THR A 47 9.63 14.83 1.85
N THR A 48 10.18 15.09 0.67
CA THR A 48 9.40 15.43 -0.52
C THR A 48 8.56 14.24 -0.98
N ILE A 49 9.15 13.03 -0.95
CA ILE A 49 8.43 11.80 -1.30
C ILE A 49 7.24 11.61 -0.38
N TYR A 50 7.41 11.73 0.94
CA TYR A 50 6.32 11.63 1.91
C TYR A 50 5.21 12.64 1.62
N ARG A 51 5.59 13.88 1.34
CA ARG A 51 4.63 14.95 1.05
C ARG A 51 3.79 14.65 -0.19
N GLN A 52 4.44 14.16 -1.24
CA GLN A 52 3.72 13.80 -2.47
C GLN A 52 2.84 12.56 -2.26
N LEU A 53 3.32 11.58 -1.51
CA LEU A 53 2.54 10.38 -1.19
C LEU A 53 1.28 10.74 -0.40
N GLU A 54 1.38 11.65 0.57
CA GLU A 54 0.22 12.10 1.35
C GLU A 54 -0.84 12.76 0.46
N LYS A 55 -0.42 13.54 -0.53
CA LYS A 55 -1.34 14.14 -1.50
C LYS A 55 -2.03 13.07 -2.33
N LEU A 56 -1.27 12.07 -2.80
CA LEU A 56 -1.82 10.97 -3.59
C LEU A 56 -2.78 10.10 -2.78
N ILE A 57 -2.50 9.92 -1.50
CA ILE A 57 -3.40 9.21 -0.58
C ILE A 57 -4.72 9.98 -0.45
N GLY A 58 -4.63 11.30 -0.27
CA GLY A 58 -5.81 12.15 -0.19
C GLY A 58 -6.67 12.14 -1.46
N GLU A 59 -6.03 11.90 -2.61
CA GLU A 59 -6.72 11.79 -3.90
C GLU A 59 -7.26 10.37 -4.17
N GLY A 60 -6.96 9.41 -3.31
CA GLY A 60 -7.42 8.03 -3.45
C GLY A 60 -6.64 7.19 -4.45
N LEU A 61 -5.46 7.65 -4.88
CA LEU A 61 -4.63 6.95 -5.86
C LEU A 61 -3.62 5.99 -5.22
N VAL A 62 -3.26 6.22 -3.96
CA VAL A 62 -2.26 5.47 -3.23
C VAL A 62 -2.79 5.11 -1.85
N ALA A 63 -2.47 3.92 -1.37
CA ALA A 63 -2.79 3.49 -0.01
C ALA A 63 -1.52 3.36 0.81
N LYS A 64 -1.62 3.68 2.10
CA LYS A 64 -0.54 3.56 3.06
C LYS A 64 -0.82 2.39 3.99
N PHE A 65 0.17 1.53 4.19
CA PHE A 65 0.08 0.36 5.05
C PHE A 65 1.12 0.44 6.15
N LEU A 66 0.66 0.35 7.40
CA LEU A 66 1.53 0.28 8.57
C LEU A 66 1.75 -1.19 8.88
N THR A 67 2.99 -1.64 8.73
CA THR A 67 3.30 -3.08 8.78
C THR A 67 3.80 -3.56 10.13
N GLY A 68 3.75 -2.72 11.16
CA GLY A 68 4.10 -3.10 12.52
C GLY A 68 4.95 -2.05 13.23
N ILE A 69 5.14 -2.24 14.51
CA ILE A 69 5.94 -1.33 15.35
C ILE A 69 7.40 -1.42 14.91
N GLY A 70 8.00 -0.28 14.59
CA GLY A 70 9.39 -0.20 14.16
C GLY A 70 9.63 -0.49 12.69
N SER A 71 8.60 -0.88 11.94
CA SER A 71 8.71 -1.09 10.49
C SER A 71 8.30 0.17 9.74
N PRO A 72 9.00 0.52 8.65
CA PRO A 72 8.60 1.67 7.84
C PRO A 72 7.26 1.42 7.16
N ALA A 73 6.47 2.48 6.97
CA ALA A 73 5.22 2.39 6.24
C ALA A 73 5.48 2.01 4.78
N CYS A 74 4.55 1.24 4.20
CA CYS A 74 4.60 0.86 2.80
C CYS A 74 3.46 1.54 2.04
N PHE A 75 3.68 1.77 0.75
CA PHE A 75 2.75 2.47 -0.12
C PHE A 75 2.52 1.64 -1.38
N ALA A 76 1.30 1.63 -1.86
CA ALA A 76 0.95 0.89 -3.07
C ALA A 76 -0.08 1.67 -3.90
N TYR A 77 0.03 1.52 -5.22
CA TYR A 77 -0.93 2.11 -6.14
C TYR A 77 -2.27 1.38 -6.07
N LEU A 78 -3.35 2.14 -5.99
CA LEU A 78 -4.71 1.60 -5.98
C LEU A 78 -5.20 1.53 -7.43
N GLN A 79 -5.29 0.31 -7.96
CA GLN A 79 -5.82 0.10 -9.32
C GLN A 79 -7.33 0.25 -9.35
N ASP A 80 -7.84 0.77 -10.46
CA ASP A 80 -9.28 0.75 -10.73
C ASP A 80 -9.73 -0.70 -10.82
N GLY A 81 -10.73 -1.08 -10.03
CA GLY A 81 -11.21 -2.45 -9.96
C GLY A 81 -10.57 -3.29 -8.87
N ALA A 82 -9.57 -2.77 -8.17
CA ALA A 82 -8.98 -3.42 -7.00
C ALA A 82 -9.75 -3.11 -5.72
N ASP A 83 -10.93 -2.53 -5.86
CA ASP A 83 -11.78 -2.10 -4.74
C ASP A 83 -12.19 -3.25 -3.82
N GLU A 84 -12.12 -4.48 -4.32
CA GLU A 84 -12.52 -5.68 -3.58
C GLU A 84 -11.34 -6.44 -2.98
N ASP A 85 -10.11 -6.03 -3.32
CA ASP A 85 -8.92 -6.70 -2.82
C ASP A 85 -8.57 -6.26 -1.40
N VAL A 86 -8.26 -7.24 -0.56
CA VAL A 86 -7.85 -7.02 0.82
C VAL A 86 -6.36 -7.31 0.95
N HIS A 87 -5.65 -6.43 1.64
CA HIS A 87 -4.22 -6.59 1.88
C HIS A 87 -4.00 -7.47 3.09
N CYS A 88 -3.10 -8.43 2.95
CA CYS A 88 -2.76 -9.38 4.01
C CYS A 88 -1.27 -9.37 4.27
N ARG A 89 -0.90 -9.56 5.52
CA ARG A 89 0.50 -9.67 5.91
C ARG A 89 0.69 -10.89 6.80
N CYS A 90 1.70 -11.69 6.47
CA CYS A 90 2.12 -12.78 7.33
C CYS A 90 2.93 -12.23 8.50
N VAL A 91 2.52 -12.55 9.73
CA VAL A 91 3.22 -12.08 10.93
C VAL A 91 4.54 -12.82 11.17
N LYS A 92 4.72 -13.97 10.55
CA LYS A 92 5.93 -14.77 10.70
C LYS A 92 7.02 -14.37 9.70
N CYS A 93 6.70 -14.39 8.40
CA CYS A 93 7.70 -14.10 7.35
C CYS A 93 7.64 -12.67 6.80
N GLY A 94 6.59 -11.91 7.13
CA GLY A 94 6.45 -10.52 6.72
C GLY A 94 5.97 -10.32 5.29
N THR A 95 5.63 -11.38 4.57
CA THR A 95 5.14 -11.29 3.20
C THR A 95 3.83 -10.51 3.13
N LEU A 96 3.74 -9.56 2.21
CA LEU A 96 2.52 -8.82 1.91
C LEU A 96 1.91 -9.38 0.63
N PHE A 97 0.61 -9.64 0.66
CA PHE A 97 -0.11 -10.15 -0.49
C PHE A 97 -1.55 -9.66 -0.48
N HIS A 98 -2.25 -9.83 -1.59
CA HIS A 98 -3.64 -9.42 -1.74
C HIS A 98 -4.54 -10.64 -1.86
N ILE A 99 -5.72 -10.56 -1.27
CA ILE A 99 -6.76 -11.57 -1.42
C ILE A 99 -7.96 -10.91 -2.08
N HIS A 100 -8.46 -11.54 -3.14
CA HIS A 100 -9.74 -11.17 -3.73
C HIS A 100 -10.77 -12.18 -3.22
N CYS A 101 -11.72 -11.71 -2.43
CA CYS A 101 -12.68 -12.58 -1.77
C CYS A 101 -14.05 -11.91 -1.68
N ASP A 102 -15.06 -12.55 -2.24
CA ASP A 102 -16.43 -12.01 -2.23
C ASP A 102 -17.02 -11.93 -0.82
N GLU A 103 -16.56 -12.78 0.07
CA GLU A 103 -17.00 -12.77 1.48
C GLU A 103 -16.59 -11.49 2.20
N MET A 104 -15.50 -10.88 1.78
CA MET A 104 -15.06 -9.61 2.34
C MET A 104 -16.03 -8.48 1.99
N THR A 105 -16.59 -8.51 0.80
CA THR A 105 -17.62 -7.56 0.36
C THR A 105 -18.91 -7.76 1.18
N HIS A 106 -19.26 -9.01 1.46
CA HIS A 106 -20.39 -9.33 2.33
C HIS A 106 -20.17 -8.83 3.75
N MET A 107 -18.96 -8.98 4.26
CA MET A 107 -18.61 -8.50 5.60
C MET A 107 -18.69 -6.97 5.67
N GLU A 108 -18.21 -6.28 4.66
CA GLU A 108 -18.31 -4.82 4.55
C GLU A 108 -19.77 -4.36 4.64
N ARG A 109 -20.63 -5.00 3.88
CA ARG A 109 -22.07 -4.70 3.88
C ARG A 109 -22.71 -5.03 5.24
N HIS A 110 -22.35 -6.15 5.83
CA HIS A 110 -22.85 -6.58 7.13
C HIS A 110 -22.48 -5.54 8.22
N LEU A 111 -21.24 -5.09 8.24
CA LEU A 111 -20.78 -4.10 9.21
C LEU A 111 -21.52 -2.78 9.06
N LEU A 112 -21.78 -2.37 7.83
CA LEU A 112 -22.50 -1.12 7.57
C LEU A 112 -23.98 -1.22 7.98
N GLU A 113 -24.67 -2.29 7.58
CA GLU A 113 -26.11 -2.46 7.81
C GLU A 113 -26.44 -2.80 9.29
N LYS A 114 -25.65 -3.67 9.91
CA LYS A 114 -25.96 -4.18 11.26
C LYS A 114 -25.26 -3.39 12.38
N HIS A 115 -24.11 -2.85 12.10
CA HIS A 115 -23.29 -2.19 13.13
C HIS A 115 -23.06 -0.71 12.85
N HIS A 116 -23.61 -0.18 11.76
CA HIS A 116 -23.46 1.21 11.35
C HIS A 116 -22.00 1.65 11.25
N TYR A 117 -21.16 0.73 10.75
CA TYR A 117 -19.72 0.93 10.64
C TYR A 117 -19.30 0.70 9.18
N GLN A 118 -18.69 1.72 8.58
CA GLN A 118 -18.17 1.62 7.22
C GLN A 118 -16.68 1.32 7.28
N ILE A 119 -16.30 0.11 6.92
CA ILE A 119 -14.90 -0.30 6.88
C ILE A 119 -14.27 0.16 5.57
N ASP A 120 -13.02 0.58 5.64
CA ASP A 120 -12.22 0.94 4.45
C ASP A 120 -11.26 -0.22 4.17
N LEU A 121 -11.64 -1.07 3.23
CA LEU A 121 -10.83 -2.25 2.89
C LEU A 121 -9.49 -1.88 2.25
N HIS A 122 -9.40 -0.71 1.60
CA HIS A 122 -8.13 -0.24 1.03
C HIS A 122 -7.09 0.09 2.09
N ARG A 123 -7.54 0.48 3.27
CA ARG A 123 -6.67 0.83 4.39
C ARG A 123 -6.56 -0.30 5.41
N THR A 124 -7.21 -1.42 5.14
CA THR A 124 -7.25 -2.55 6.05
C THR A 124 -6.16 -3.55 5.69
N VAL A 125 -5.41 -3.97 6.71
CA VAL A 125 -4.42 -5.04 6.57
C VAL A 125 -4.83 -6.15 7.53
N LEU A 126 -5.01 -7.34 6.99
CA LEU A 126 -5.31 -8.53 7.80
C LEU A 126 -4.00 -9.21 8.16
N TYR A 127 -3.78 -9.44 9.42
CA TYR A 127 -2.58 -10.10 9.93
C TYR A 127 -2.89 -11.56 10.21
N GLY A 128 -2.03 -12.44 9.73
CA GLY A 128 -2.20 -13.87 9.90
C GLY A 128 -0.96 -14.61 9.46
N LEU A 129 -1.13 -15.86 9.08
CA LEU A 129 -0.04 -16.69 8.58
C LEU A 129 -0.29 -17.03 7.11
N CYS A 130 0.73 -16.88 6.28
CA CYS A 130 0.64 -17.29 4.87
C CYS A 130 0.64 -18.82 4.79
N GLU A 131 0.28 -19.34 3.63
CA GLU A 131 0.21 -20.79 3.38
C GLU A 131 1.49 -21.54 3.80
N LYS A 132 2.62 -20.99 3.39
CA LYS A 132 3.93 -21.57 3.70
C LYS A 132 4.18 -21.63 5.21
N CYS A 133 3.89 -20.56 5.93
CA CYS A 133 4.09 -20.50 7.38
C CYS A 133 3.09 -21.36 8.14
N LEU A 134 1.87 -21.53 7.61
CA LEU A 134 0.87 -22.43 8.18
C LEU A 134 1.36 -23.89 8.11
N GLU A 135 1.91 -24.30 6.96
CA GLU A 135 2.45 -25.65 6.78
C GLU A 135 3.62 -25.90 7.73
N GLU A 136 4.53 -24.94 7.86
CA GLU A 136 5.66 -25.03 8.80
C GLU A 136 5.19 -25.09 10.25
N GLY A 137 4.12 -24.36 10.61
CA GLY A 137 3.56 -24.34 11.94
C GLY A 137 2.91 -25.66 12.34
N GLU A 138 2.29 -26.35 11.40
CA GLU A 138 1.68 -27.66 11.67
C GLU A 138 2.73 -28.71 11.97
N GLU A 139 3.91 -28.62 11.35
CA GLU A 139 5.03 -29.52 11.62
C GLU A 139 5.62 -29.28 13.01
N GLU A 140 5.66 -28.04 13.46
CA GLU A 140 6.22 -27.68 14.77
C GLU A 140 5.32 -28.10 15.95
N THR A 141 4.02 -28.27 15.72
CA THR A 141 3.07 -28.64 16.78
C THR A 141 2.93 -30.15 16.97
N ARG A 142 3.63 -30.92 16.18
CA ARG A 142 3.69 -32.38 16.33
C ARG A 142 5.01 -32.79 16.96
#